data_6c24d8494827198b9dfc7dd1291b3f28
#
_entry.id   6c24d8494827198b9dfc7dd1291b3f28
#
_cell.length_a   1.000
_cell.length_b   1.000
_cell.length_c   1.000
_cell.angle_alpha   90.00
_cell.angle_beta   90.00
_cell.angle_gamma   90.00
#
_symmetry.space_group_name_H-M   'P 1'
#
loop_
_entity.id
_entity.type
_entity.pdbx_description
1 polymer ?
#
loop_
_entity_poly.entity_id
_entity_poly.type
_entity_poly.pdbx_seq_one_letter_code
_entity_poly.pdbx_strand_id
1 'polypeptide(L)'
;EVESNYYLGCKSLRFLIGPKLFRNKKFKWIMAAEIIDTGKFYAQCIAEINDQWIEKYAEHLLEAEYSNPRFNKKLNRVDATQKLSLFGLVVVPDRTIHYGPINPELSKSIFIRQGIVENQYISPGLFWKENQKLIREIEDLEHKSRRRDILINDDVLFEFYDEKINENVINAAGFEHWRK
;
A
#
# COMPACT_ATOMS: atom_id res chain seq x y z
N GLU A 1 -18.12 33.09 20.19
CA GLU A 1 -17.48 31.79 20.48
C GLU A 1 -18.22 30.73 19.69
N VAL A 2 -17.53 30.13 18.72
CA VAL A 2 -18.02 28.93 18.05
C VAL A 2 -17.30 27.74 18.71
N GLU A 3 -18.03 26.98 19.51
CA GLU A 3 -17.50 25.74 20.08
C GLU A 3 -17.46 24.67 18.97
N SER A 4 -16.31 24.47 18.40
CA SER A 4 -16.06 23.31 17.53
C SER A 4 -15.10 22.38 18.27
N ASN A 5 -15.55 21.18 18.61
CA ASN A 5 -14.72 20.18 19.27
C ASN A 5 -13.77 19.56 18.25
N TYR A 6 -12.52 20.00 18.26
CA TYR A 6 -11.42 19.31 17.57
C TYR A 6 -10.54 18.65 18.62
N TYR A 7 -10.06 17.44 18.32
CA TYR A 7 -9.26 16.68 19.26
C TYR A 7 -7.79 16.74 18.83
N LEU A 8 -6.92 17.20 19.69
CA LEU A 8 -5.50 16.97 19.60
C LEU A 8 -5.15 15.91 20.65
N GLY A 9 -5.03 14.67 20.26
CA GLY A 9 -4.97 13.58 21.23
C GLY A 9 -6.24 13.52 22.09
N CYS A 10 -6.14 13.22 23.37
CA CYS A 10 -7.27 13.05 24.27
C CYS A 10 -7.85 14.35 24.86
N LYS A 11 -7.53 15.54 24.34
CA LYS A 11 -7.97 16.83 24.90
C LYS A 11 -8.82 17.62 23.92
N SER A 12 -9.96 18.13 24.36
CA SER A 12 -10.78 19.03 23.55
C SER A 12 -10.17 20.42 23.50
N LEU A 13 -9.99 20.95 22.30
CA LEU A 13 -9.48 22.30 22.03
C LEU A 13 -10.64 23.24 21.70
N ARG A 14 -10.62 24.42 22.30
CA ARG A 14 -11.50 25.54 21.94
C ARG A 14 -10.74 26.51 21.04
N PHE A 15 -11.44 27.11 20.10
CA PHE A 15 -10.85 28.07 19.17
C PHE A 15 -11.35 29.48 19.45
N LEU A 16 -10.41 30.44 19.59
CA LEU A 16 -10.73 31.86 19.47
C LEU A 16 -10.66 32.23 17.99
N ILE A 17 -11.81 32.33 17.36
CA ILE A 17 -11.94 32.52 15.93
C ILE A 17 -12.42 33.91 15.61
N GLY A 18 -11.65 34.59 14.76
CA GLY A 18 -12.13 35.83 14.13
C GLY A 18 -13.30 35.52 13.18
N PRO A 19 -14.29 36.44 13.10
CA PRO A 19 -15.58 36.19 12.44
C PRO A 19 -15.51 35.94 10.92
N LYS A 20 -14.35 36.10 10.31
CA LYS A 20 -14.18 35.94 8.84
C LYS A 20 -13.86 34.51 8.39
N LEU A 21 -13.25 33.66 9.23
CA LEU A 21 -12.77 32.34 8.83
C LEU A 21 -13.87 31.27 8.83
N PHE A 22 -14.95 31.43 9.64
CA PHE A 22 -15.92 30.37 9.91
C PHE A 22 -17.34 30.63 9.38
N ARG A 23 -17.53 31.56 8.48
CA ARG A 23 -18.82 31.69 7.80
C ARG A 23 -19.03 30.48 6.87
N ASN A 24 -19.69 29.43 7.41
CA ASN A 24 -20.24 28.30 6.65
C ASN A 24 -19.27 27.28 6.02
N LYS A 25 -18.03 27.15 6.48
CA LYS A 25 -17.12 26.07 6.01
C LYS A 25 -16.76 25.10 7.13
N LYS A 26 -16.91 23.81 6.88
CA LYS A 26 -16.28 22.74 7.68
C LYS A 26 -14.88 22.53 7.15
N PHE A 27 -13.87 22.81 7.96
CA PHE A 27 -12.47 22.55 7.62
C PHE A 27 -12.11 21.10 7.96
N LYS A 28 -11.35 20.45 7.09
CA LYS A 28 -10.82 19.10 7.35
C LYS A 28 -9.62 19.16 8.28
N TRP A 29 -8.72 20.11 8.03
CA TRP A 29 -7.49 20.30 8.79
C TRP A 29 -7.28 21.78 9.11
N ILE A 30 -6.90 22.01 10.36
CA ILE A 30 -6.58 23.36 10.87
C ILE A 30 -5.24 23.29 11.59
N MET A 31 -4.37 24.25 11.32
CA MET A 31 -3.14 24.45 12.05
C MET A 31 -3.29 25.67 12.96
N ALA A 32 -2.89 25.54 14.21
CA ALA A 32 -2.79 26.65 15.15
C ALA A 32 -1.31 26.93 15.45
N ALA A 33 -0.92 28.20 15.46
CA ALA A 33 0.44 28.59 15.80
C ALA A 33 0.71 28.51 17.30
N GLU A 34 -0.30 28.77 18.12
CA GLU A 34 -0.18 28.82 19.59
C GLU A 34 -1.37 28.12 20.26
N ILE A 35 -1.08 27.51 21.41
CA ILE A 35 -2.08 26.94 22.30
C ILE A 35 -1.91 27.60 23.66
N ILE A 36 -2.96 28.25 24.14
CA ILE A 36 -2.98 28.93 25.46
C ILE A 36 -3.82 28.10 26.43
N ASP A 37 -3.28 27.82 27.59
CA ASP A 37 -3.97 27.16 28.69
C ASP A 37 -4.38 28.20 29.76
N THR A 38 -5.68 28.42 29.91
CA THR A 38 -6.30 29.26 30.93
C THR A 38 -7.31 28.46 31.77
N GLY A 39 -6.98 27.18 32.03
CA GLY A 39 -7.93 26.19 32.56
C GLY A 39 -8.77 25.51 31.46
N LYS A 40 -8.74 26.05 30.26
CA LYS A 40 -9.21 25.45 29.00
C LYS A 40 -8.19 25.74 27.93
N PHE A 41 -8.01 24.82 27.02
CA PHE A 41 -7.06 25.00 25.91
C PHE A 41 -7.69 25.83 24.77
N TYR A 42 -7.04 26.90 24.39
CA TYR A 42 -7.43 27.77 23.29
C TYR A 42 -6.35 27.79 22.22
N ALA A 43 -6.75 27.53 20.96
CA ALA A 43 -5.87 27.64 19.81
C ALA A 43 -5.97 29.05 19.22
N GLN A 44 -4.80 29.71 19.00
CA GLN A 44 -4.70 31.02 18.38
C GLN A 44 -3.93 30.98 17.06
N CYS A 45 -4.08 32.02 16.24
CA CYS A 45 -3.46 32.14 14.92
C CYS A 45 -3.74 30.90 14.03
N ILE A 46 -5.03 30.67 13.78
CA ILE A 46 -5.50 29.49 13.09
C ILE A 46 -5.53 29.70 11.59
N ALA A 47 -5.03 28.70 10.84
CA ALA A 47 -5.12 28.65 9.39
C ALA A 47 -5.67 27.30 8.91
N GLU A 48 -6.46 27.33 7.84
CA GLU A 48 -6.83 26.11 7.10
C GLU A 48 -5.59 25.61 6.37
N ILE A 49 -5.36 24.28 6.47
CA ILE A 49 -4.25 23.62 5.76
C ILE A 49 -4.78 22.43 4.94
N ASN A 50 -4.00 22.06 3.92
CA ASN A 50 -4.27 20.89 3.11
C ASN A 50 -3.49 19.67 3.67
N ASP A 51 -4.05 18.49 3.53
CA ASP A 51 -3.39 17.21 3.86
C ASP A 51 -2.05 17.04 3.14
N GLN A 52 -1.92 17.49 1.89
CA GLN A 52 -0.65 17.50 1.14
C GLN A 52 0.45 18.33 1.82
N TRP A 53 0.09 19.40 2.51
CA TRP A 53 1.05 20.21 3.27
C TRP A 53 1.54 19.47 4.49
N ILE A 54 0.66 18.69 5.14
CA ILE A 54 1.04 17.84 6.26
C ILE A 54 2.06 16.82 5.78
N GLU A 55 1.80 16.12 4.67
CA GLU A 55 2.75 15.16 4.10
C GLU A 55 4.10 15.79 3.78
N LYS A 56 4.10 17.00 3.17
CA LYS A 56 5.33 17.64 2.74
C LYS A 56 6.19 18.19 3.88
N TYR A 57 5.56 18.79 4.89
CA TYR A 57 6.28 19.52 5.93
C TYR A 57 6.38 18.79 7.27
N ALA A 58 5.55 17.80 7.48
CA ALA A 58 5.53 16.99 8.68
C ALA A 58 5.83 15.49 8.40
N GLU A 59 6.48 15.18 7.28
CA GLU A 59 6.82 13.81 6.88
C GLU A 59 7.52 13.02 8.00
N HIS A 60 8.45 13.67 8.70
CA HIS A 60 9.21 13.09 9.80
C HIS A 60 8.38 12.78 11.06
N LEU A 61 7.14 13.26 11.14
CA LEU A 61 6.20 13.01 12.24
C LEU A 61 5.08 12.03 11.83
N LEU A 62 5.02 11.67 10.55
CA LEU A 62 4.00 10.77 10.05
C LEU A 62 4.36 9.32 10.33
N GLU A 63 3.39 8.60 10.86
CA GLU A 63 3.44 7.15 10.98
C GLU A 63 2.78 6.52 9.75
N ALA A 64 3.51 5.66 9.05
CA ALA A 64 3.02 4.95 7.87
C ALA A 64 2.71 3.49 8.21
N GLU A 65 1.47 3.09 8.01
CA GLU A 65 1.03 1.70 8.09
C GLU A 65 0.79 1.15 6.68
N TYR A 66 1.25 -0.07 6.43
CA TYR A 66 1.07 -0.74 5.14
C TYR A 66 0.24 -2.01 5.34
N SER A 67 -0.78 -2.18 4.52
CA SER A 67 -1.69 -3.31 4.59
C SER A 67 -1.99 -3.89 3.21
N ASN A 68 -2.45 -5.16 3.20
CA ASN A 68 -2.90 -5.87 2.01
C ASN A 68 -1.92 -5.82 0.81
N PRO A 69 -0.64 -6.15 0.97
CA PRO A 69 0.26 -6.24 -0.16
C PRO A 69 -0.20 -7.35 -1.10
N ARG A 70 -0.33 -7.04 -2.40
CA ARG A 70 -0.81 -7.98 -3.42
C ARG A 70 -0.26 -7.64 -4.79
N PHE A 71 -0.21 -8.66 -5.65
CA PHE A 71 0.19 -8.46 -7.04
C PHE A 71 -0.89 -7.70 -7.84
N ASN A 72 -0.46 -6.64 -8.50
CA ASN A 72 -1.31 -5.84 -9.39
C ASN A 72 -1.07 -6.27 -10.84
N LYS A 73 -2.02 -7.02 -11.42
CA LYS A 73 -1.96 -7.52 -12.80
C LYS A 73 -1.84 -6.42 -13.87
N LYS A 74 -2.40 -5.23 -13.62
CA LYS A 74 -2.36 -4.12 -14.59
C LYS A 74 -1.01 -3.44 -14.63
N LEU A 75 -0.37 -3.31 -13.48
CA LEU A 75 0.92 -2.64 -13.33
C LEU A 75 2.10 -3.62 -13.25
N ASN A 76 1.81 -4.93 -13.20
CA ASN A 76 2.80 -6.01 -13.12
C ASN A 76 3.82 -5.81 -11.98
N ARG A 77 3.32 -5.38 -10.82
CA ARG A 77 4.11 -5.12 -9.61
C ARG A 77 3.29 -5.38 -8.36
N VAL A 78 3.95 -5.39 -7.21
CA VAL A 78 3.26 -5.50 -5.92
C VAL A 78 2.88 -4.12 -5.43
N ASP A 79 1.60 -3.92 -5.18
CA ASP A 79 1.04 -2.72 -4.56
C ASP A 79 0.48 -3.07 -3.18
N ALA A 80 0.52 -2.09 -2.26
CA ALA A 80 -0.08 -2.17 -0.94
C ALA A 80 -0.90 -0.92 -0.65
N THR A 81 -1.78 -1.01 0.34
CA THR A 81 -2.52 0.14 0.87
C THR A 81 -1.69 0.80 1.96
N GLN A 82 -1.38 2.07 1.77
CA GLN A 82 -0.73 2.92 2.76
C GLN A 82 -1.76 3.77 3.49
N LYS A 83 -1.65 3.81 4.82
CA LYS A 83 -2.34 4.73 5.70
C LYS A 83 -1.31 5.60 6.40
N LEU A 84 -1.52 6.92 6.40
CA LEU A 84 -0.66 7.86 7.11
C LEU A 84 -1.40 8.46 8.28
N SER A 85 -0.77 8.48 9.45
CA SER A 85 -1.29 9.11 10.66
C SER A 85 -0.29 10.08 11.26
N LEU A 86 -0.79 11.15 11.87
CA LEU A 86 -0.05 12.16 12.61
C LEU A 86 -0.56 12.17 14.04
N PHE A 87 0.24 11.74 15.00
CA PHE A 87 -0.16 11.63 16.41
C PHE A 87 -1.49 10.89 16.62
N GLY A 88 -1.71 9.80 15.87
CA GLY A 88 -2.95 9.02 15.89
C GLY A 88 -4.11 9.59 15.07
N LEU A 89 -3.96 10.78 14.47
CA LEU A 89 -4.96 11.35 13.56
C LEU A 89 -4.69 10.87 12.13
N VAL A 90 -5.68 10.27 11.49
CA VAL A 90 -5.56 9.77 10.12
C VAL A 90 -5.53 10.94 9.13
N VAL A 91 -4.39 11.15 8.48
CA VAL A 91 -4.18 12.17 7.45
C VAL A 91 -4.58 11.63 6.08
N VAL A 92 -4.07 10.45 5.74
CA VAL A 92 -4.40 9.73 4.52
C VAL A 92 -4.93 8.36 4.92
N PRO A 93 -6.23 8.08 4.74
CA PRO A 93 -6.83 6.83 5.18
C PRO A 93 -6.40 5.64 4.33
N ASP A 94 -6.42 5.81 3.00
CA ASP A 94 -6.16 4.75 2.03
C ASP A 94 -5.49 5.32 0.78
N ARG A 95 -4.29 4.86 0.50
CA ARG A 95 -3.58 5.18 -0.73
C ARG A 95 -2.88 3.95 -1.26
N THR A 96 -3.14 3.58 -2.50
CA THR A 96 -2.40 2.50 -3.16
C THR A 96 -1.02 2.99 -3.54
N ILE A 97 0.01 2.27 -3.11
CA ILE A 97 1.40 2.59 -3.37
C ILE A 97 2.16 1.38 -3.91
N HIS A 98 3.27 1.64 -4.60
CA HIS A 98 4.21 0.60 -4.99
C HIS A 98 4.96 0.09 -3.74
N TYR A 99 4.78 -1.20 -3.42
CA TYR A 99 5.31 -1.79 -2.19
C TYR A 99 6.75 -2.30 -2.33
N GLY A 100 7.20 -2.54 -3.56
CA GLY A 100 8.54 -3.07 -3.84
C GLY A 100 9.69 -2.36 -3.13
N PRO A 101 9.81 -1.01 -3.17
CA PRO A 101 10.87 -0.27 -2.50
C PRO A 101 10.80 -0.32 -0.96
N ILE A 102 9.60 -0.58 -0.38
CA ILE A 102 9.38 -0.58 1.06
C ILE A 102 9.80 -1.90 1.68
N ASN A 103 9.37 -2.99 1.08
CA ASN A 103 9.75 -4.34 1.49
C ASN A 103 10.02 -5.21 0.26
N PRO A 104 11.27 -5.22 -0.24
CA PRO A 104 11.65 -5.97 -1.43
C PRO A 104 11.46 -7.48 -1.26
N GLU A 105 11.80 -8.04 -0.10
CA GLU A 105 11.73 -9.47 0.19
C GLU A 105 10.29 -9.98 0.10
N LEU A 106 9.35 -9.33 0.82
CA LEU A 106 7.94 -9.70 0.75
C LEU A 106 7.35 -9.45 -0.64
N SER A 107 7.80 -8.41 -1.33
CA SER A 107 7.35 -8.12 -2.70
C SER A 107 7.84 -9.17 -3.70
N LYS A 108 9.06 -9.68 -3.57
CA LYS A 108 9.57 -10.82 -4.35
C LYS A 108 8.70 -12.05 -4.13
N SER A 109 8.48 -12.40 -2.86
CA SER A 109 7.67 -13.56 -2.48
C SER A 109 6.24 -13.48 -3.05
N ILE A 110 5.57 -12.33 -2.93
CA ILE A 110 4.23 -12.11 -3.50
C ILE A 110 4.26 -12.16 -5.03
N PHE A 111 5.27 -11.56 -5.66
CA PHE A 111 5.42 -11.59 -7.12
C PHE A 111 5.59 -13.03 -7.64
N ILE A 112 6.43 -13.84 -6.99
CA ILE A 112 6.61 -15.24 -7.36
C ILE A 112 5.31 -16.02 -7.16
N ARG A 113 4.69 -15.96 -5.98
CA ARG A 113 3.49 -16.72 -5.68
C ARG A 113 2.30 -16.30 -6.55
N GLN A 114 1.91 -15.04 -6.48
CA GLN A 114 0.72 -14.57 -7.19
C GLN A 114 0.99 -14.27 -8.68
N GLY A 115 2.15 -13.70 -9.00
CA GLY A 115 2.49 -13.36 -10.38
C GLY A 115 2.83 -14.59 -11.19
N ILE A 116 3.80 -15.38 -10.76
CA ILE A 116 4.37 -16.48 -11.55
C ILE A 116 3.59 -17.77 -11.33
N VAL A 117 3.48 -18.27 -10.10
CA VAL A 117 2.89 -19.58 -9.79
C VAL A 117 1.38 -19.58 -10.06
N GLU A 118 0.64 -18.59 -9.58
CA GLU A 118 -0.79 -18.43 -9.84
C GLU A 118 -1.11 -17.87 -11.24
N ASN A 119 -0.12 -17.72 -12.11
CA ASN A 119 -0.28 -17.25 -13.50
C ASN A 119 -1.00 -15.88 -13.64
N GLN A 120 -0.85 -14.99 -12.68
CA GLN A 120 -1.42 -13.66 -12.77
C GLN A 120 -0.59 -12.71 -13.65
N TYR A 121 0.69 -13.01 -13.86
CA TYR A 121 1.57 -12.35 -14.81
C TYR A 121 1.71 -13.19 -16.07
N ILE A 122 1.69 -12.56 -17.22
CA ILE A 122 1.90 -13.21 -18.51
C ILE A 122 3.21 -12.68 -19.09
N SER A 123 4.24 -13.52 -19.09
CA SER A 123 5.51 -13.19 -19.72
C SER A 123 5.39 -13.17 -21.25
N PRO A 124 6.03 -12.22 -21.94
CA PRO A 124 6.13 -12.22 -23.39
C PRO A 124 7.06 -13.31 -23.94
N GLY A 125 7.80 -14.01 -23.07
CA GLY A 125 8.74 -15.07 -23.47
C GLY A 125 8.08 -16.31 -24.08
N LEU A 126 8.71 -16.90 -25.10
CA LEU A 126 8.21 -18.12 -25.72
C LEU A 126 8.04 -19.28 -24.74
N PHE A 127 9.01 -19.43 -23.83
CA PHE A 127 8.98 -20.45 -22.77
C PHE A 127 7.68 -20.42 -21.96
N TRP A 128 7.13 -19.21 -21.72
CA TRP A 128 5.91 -19.06 -20.94
C TRP A 128 4.70 -19.69 -21.66
N LYS A 129 4.62 -19.49 -22.97
CA LYS A 129 3.56 -20.10 -23.80
C LYS A 129 3.69 -21.61 -23.85
N GLU A 130 4.91 -22.12 -23.93
CA GLU A 130 5.22 -23.55 -23.94
C GLU A 130 4.85 -24.19 -22.58
N ASN A 131 5.25 -23.57 -21.48
CA ASN A 131 4.88 -24.03 -20.15
C ASN A 131 3.36 -24.03 -19.93
N GLN A 132 2.67 -22.98 -20.35
CA GLN A 132 1.21 -22.91 -20.26
C GLN A 132 0.52 -24.00 -21.09
N LYS A 133 1.07 -24.34 -22.24
CA LYS A 133 0.56 -25.44 -23.07
C LYS A 133 0.76 -26.77 -22.33
N LEU A 134 1.95 -27.01 -21.80
CA LEU A 134 2.28 -28.23 -21.06
C LEU A 134 1.39 -28.40 -19.82
N ILE A 135 1.17 -27.35 -19.05
CA ILE A 135 0.28 -27.36 -17.88
C ILE A 135 -1.13 -27.81 -18.29
N ARG A 136 -1.69 -27.24 -19.34
CA ARG A 136 -3.03 -27.63 -19.83
C ARG A 136 -3.09 -29.08 -20.29
N GLU A 137 -2.06 -29.56 -20.97
CA GLU A 137 -1.97 -30.96 -21.38
C GLU A 137 -1.94 -31.90 -20.18
N ILE A 138 -1.23 -31.53 -19.10
CA ILE A 138 -1.17 -32.32 -17.87
C ILE A 138 -2.52 -32.26 -17.14
N GLU A 139 -3.16 -31.10 -17.03
CA GLU A 139 -4.50 -30.96 -16.44
C GLU A 139 -5.53 -31.86 -17.17
N ASP A 140 -5.49 -31.89 -18.51
CA ASP A 140 -6.34 -32.76 -19.31
C ASP A 140 -6.08 -34.26 -19.06
N LEU A 141 -4.81 -34.64 -18.83
CA LEU A 141 -4.43 -36.02 -18.48
C LEU A 141 -4.90 -36.37 -17.06
N GLU A 142 -4.76 -35.47 -16.09
CA GLU A 142 -5.28 -35.66 -14.74
C GLU A 142 -6.80 -35.86 -14.72
N HIS A 143 -7.52 -35.05 -15.49
CA HIS A 143 -8.96 -35.20 -15.66
C HIS A 143 -9.36 -36.55 -16.24
N LYS A 144 -8.63 -37.04 -17.26
CA LYS A 144 -8.89 -38.33 -17.92
C LYS A 144 -8.53 -39.53 -17.03
N SER A 145 -7.43 -39.40 -16.29
CA SER A 145 -6.91 -40.50 -15.45
C SER A 145 -7.52 -40.55 -14.05
N ARG A 146 -8.33 -39.56 -13.67
CA ARG A 146 -8.85 -39.33 -12.30
C ARG A 146 -7.76 -39.25 -11.24
N ARG A 147 -6.54 -38.89 -11.62
CA ARG A 147 -5.41 -38.63 -10.72
C ARG A 147 -5.19 -37.13 -10.62
N ARG A 148 -4.75 -36.62 -9.46
CA ARG A 148 -4.46 -35.20 -9.18
C ARG A 148 -3.04 -35.01 -8.62
N ASP A 149 -2.15 -35.91 -8.98
CA ASP A 149 -0.79 -36.00 -8.42
C ASP A 149 0.31 -35.87 -9.48
N ILE A 150 -0.05 -35.49 -10.70
CA ILE A 150 0.90 -35.36 -11.82
C ILE A 150 1.47 -33.94 -11.89
N LEU A 151 0.63 -32.94 -11.62
CA LEU A 151 1.10 -31.54 -11.55
C LEU A 151 1.92 -31.33 -10.26
N ILE A 152 3.02 -30.63 -10.41
CA ILE A 152 3.85 -30.22 -9.28
C ILE A 152 3.05 -29.26 -8.41
N ASN A 153 3.11 -29.45 -7.09
CA ASN A 153 2.47 -28.56 -6.12
C ASN A 153 3.00 -27.12 -6.26
N ASP A 154 2.12 -26.14 -6.12
CA ASP A 154 2.44 -24.71 -6.15
C ASP A 154 3.55 -24.31 -5.19
N ASP A 155 3.64 -24.97 -4.03
CA ASP A 155 4.71 -24.70 -3.06
C ASP A 155 6.09 -25.13 -3.60
N VAL A 156 6.18 -26.26 -4.30
CA VAL A 156 7.43 -26.72 -4.94
C VAL A 156 7.83 -25.80 -6.08
N LEU A 157 6.86 -25.31 -6.86
CA LEU A 157 7.12 -24.30 -7.89
C LEU A 157 7.59 -22.98 -7.27
N PHE A 158 6.98 -22.57 -6.17
CA PHE A 158 7.40 -21.36 -5.45
C PHE A 158 8.85 -21.49 -4.98
N GLU A 159 9.22 -22.56 -4.29
CA GLU A 159 10.58 -22.82 -3.80
C GLU A 159 11.58 -22.80 -4.96
N PHE A 160 11.27 -23.47 -6.07
CA PHE A 160 12.12 -23.48 -7.26
C PHE A 160 12.39 -22.08 -7.80
N TYR A 161 11.36 -21.24 -7.93
CA TYR A 161 11.54 -19.88 -8.41
C TYR A 161 12.23 -18.98 -7.38
N ASP A 162 11.95 -19.15 -6.11
CA ASP A 162 12.57 -18.35 -5.04
C ASP A 162 14.09 -18.59 -4.93
N GLU A 163 14.55 -19.82 -5.12
CA GLU A 163 15.98 -20.16 -5.19
C GLU A 163 16.67 -19.58 -6.44
N LYS A 164 15.99 -19.55 -7.58
CA LYS A 164 16.61 -19.17 -8.86
C LYS A 164 16.56 -17.67 -9.14
N ILE A 165 15.50 -17.01 -8.70
CA ILE A 165 15.27 -15.58 -8.95
C ILE A 165 16.06 -14.74 -7.93
N ASN A 166 16.84 -13.78 -8.43
CA ASN A 166 17.61 -12.88 -7.58
C ASN A 166 16.71 -12.04 -6.65
N GLU A 167 17.22 -11.68 -5.48
CA GLU A 167 16.51 -10.89 -4.47
C GLU A 167 16.02 -9.53 -4.97
N ASN A 168 16.66 -8.95 -5.98
CA ASN A 168 16.30 -7.67 -6.56
C ASN A 168 15.10 -7.72 -7.52
N VAL A 169 14.57 -8.90 -7.81
CA VAL A 169 13.45 -9.09 -8.73
C VAL A 169 12.12 -8.97 -7.99
N ILE A 170 11.60 -7.78 -7.90
CA ILE A 170 10.38 -7.43 -7.15
C ILE A 170 9.16 -7.13 -8.07
N ASN A 171 9.33 -7.24 -9.37
CA ASN A 171 8.29 -6.96 -10.36
C ASN A 171 8.59 -7.63 -11.71
N ALA A 172 7.64 -7.56 -12.64
CA ALA A 172 7.78 -8.17 -13.95
C ALA A 172 8.93 -7.60 -14.80
N ALA A 173 9.22 -6.31 -14.69
CA ALA A 173 10.33 -5.70 -15.44
C ALA A 173 11.68 -6.25 -14.97
N GLY A 174 11.87 -6.39 -13.65
CA GLY A 174 13.04 -7.03 -13.06
C GLY A 174 13.16 -8.50 -13.48
N PHE A 175 12.04 -9.23 -13.51
CA PHE A 175 12.00 -10.61 -13.95
C PHE A 175 12.42 -10.78 -15.42
N GLU A 176 11.89 -9.95 -16.32
CA GLU A 176 12.25 -10.00 -17.73
C GLU A 176 13.72 -9.61 -17.99
N HIS A 177 14.27 -8.71 -17.16
CA HIS A 177 15.69 -8.36 -17.23
C HIS A 177 16.58 -9.50 -16.72
N TRP A 178 16.22 -10.11 -15.59
CA TRP A 178 16.95 -11.25 -15.00
C TRP A 178 16.96 -12.47 -15.95
N ARG A 179 15.87 -12.70 -16.67
CA ARG A 179 15.68 -13.84 -17.57
C ARG A 179 16.52 -13.75 -18.85
N LYS A 180 16.88 -12.56 -19.33
CA LYS A 180 17.69 -12.34 -20.55
C LYS A 180 19.15 -12.69 -20.36
#